data_f1db86a5f578524bd93fcdd07e219ba1
#
_entry.id   f1db86a5f578524bd93fcdd07e219ba1
#
_cell.length_a   1.000
_cell.length_b   1.000
_cell.length_c   1.000
_cell.angle_alpha   90.00
_cell.angle_beta   90.00
_cell.angle_gamma   90.00
#
_symmetry.space_group_name_H-M   'P 1'
#
loop_
_entity.id
_entity.type
_entity.pdbx_description
1 polymer ?
#
loop_
_entity_poly.entity_id
_entity_poly.type
_entity_poly.pdbx_seq_one_letter_code
_entity_poly.pdbx_strand_id
1 'polypeptide(L)'
;MRLNKLLYTIAGVALLASCHDLDLNPLSKGSTGNWYSNETEVEMAVNELYDINYWPEDGQAHNDWSDDYQYRDVLTPFDGATLNGQNDFVVRLWDNQYKAIAHANSVILNEGKAIANGANAQTIKRLVAEARFHRAAAYSKLVVKFGDVPLVLNSIDIDEGKAMGRTEKSKVLQAIYEDFDAAASVLPEKCTGVVRATKGAALALKARVALIMGDWQTAANAANAVMQLGVYALHPDYANLFLSTTKTSDEFIFKIPRSVEYDGWYYGANAVYNDLVRNVGGWCATCPSWDLLAAYTCTDGLPVDKSPLFDSHDPFKNRDPRCCMTIVPFGSNFLGYEYNPSPEATEVMNFNTGQMVYNNDTRANKQYASFDGLAWKKGIDETWLQNGFKVGADIIYCRYAEILLTYAEAKIEMNEIDQSVVDAMNSVRARAYGVDKSQTDSYPAFSIKSQKDMRYDLRVERRMEMAKEHMRYTDMIRWRQAEISNSRKSYGMLYPAQLCIENVTSKGDWFWPCAPRIDENGLPDFSNIEATGKCQVLTQRVWDDRQYLWPIPTSEVLINKNMHQNDGY
;
A
#
# COMPACT_ATOMS: atom_id res chain seq x y z
N MET A 1 44.69 -44.97 57.11
CA MET A 1 44.25 -43.53 56.96
C MET A 1 44.89 -42.78 55.78
N ARG A 2 45.99 -43.21 55.23
CA ARG A 2 46.64 -42.52 54.07
C ARG A 2 46.06 -42.89 52.70
N LEU A 3 45.52 -44.11 52.52
CA LEU A 3 44.99 -44.61 51.27
C LEU A 3 43.63 -43.93 50.90
N ASN A 4 42.79 -43.70 51.91
CA ASN A 4 41.47 -43.05 51.68
C ASN A 4 41.61 -41.55 51.29
N LYS A 5 42.63 -40.85 51.77
CA LYS A 5 42.86 -39.45 51.38
C LYS A 5 43.32 -39.32 49.93
N LEU A 6 44.08 -40.30 49.41
CA LEU A 6 44.54 -40.34 48.01
C LEU A 6 43.33 -40.61 47.06
N LEU A 7 42.41 -41.48 47.45
CA LEU A 7 41.19 -41.77 46.70
C LEU A 7 40.25 -40.56 46.61
N TYR A 8 40.11 -39.76 47.69
CA TYR A 8 39.29 -38.55 47.66
C TYR A 8 39.95 -37.42 46.84
N THR A 9 41.28 -37.34 46.80
CA THR A 9 42.00 -36.36 45.98
C THR A 9 41.90 -36.71 44.49
N ILE A 10 42.00 -37.97 44.13
CA ILE A 10 41.83 -38.41 42.73
C ILE A 10 40.38 -38.27 42.25
N ALA A 11 39.39 -38.55 43.11
CA ALA A 11 37.98 -38.33 42.77
C ALA A 11 37.65 -36.80 42.65
N GLY A 12 38.27 -35.95 43.46
CA GLY A 12 38.10 -34.48 43.37
C GLY A 12 38.71 -33.88 42.10
N VAL A 13 39.84 -34.40 41.63
CA VAL A 13 40.47 -33.95 40.38
C VAL A 13 39.73 -34.46 39.13
N ALA A 14 39.13 -35.64 39.20
CA ALA A 14 38.30 -36.17 38.11
C ALA A 14 36.98 -35.39 37.92
N LEU A 15 36.44 -34.75 38.97
CA LEU A 15 35.28 -33.89 38.91
C LEU A 15 35.57 -32.48 38.38
N LEU A 16 36.81 -32.02 38.38
CA LEU A 16 37.22 -30.74 37.83
C LEU A 16 37.66 -30.80 36.35
N ALA A 17 37.82 -31.98 35.78
CA ALA A 17 38.15 -32.17 34.37
C ALA A 17 36.90 -32.33 33.46
N SER A 18 35.68 -32.17 34.01
CA SER A 18 34.41 -32.31 33.28
C SER A 18 33.87 -30.97 32.76
N CYS A 19 34.68 -29.92 32.72
CA CYS A 19 34.36 -28.74 31.92
C CYS A 19 34.93 -28.88 30.50
N HIS A 20 34.49 -29.90 29.76
CA HIS A 20 34.43 -29.76 28.33
C HIS A 20 33.29 -28.84 27.97
N ASP A 21 33.52 -27.96 27.02
CA ASP A 21 32.51 -27.10 26.43
C ASP A 21 31.19 -27.86 26.29
N LEU A 22 30.26 -27.58 27.14
CA LEU A 22 28.88 -27.95 26.96
C LEU A 22 28.43 -27.16 25.74
N ASP A 23 28.53 -27.80 24.56
CA ASP A 23 27.81 -27.31 23.38
C ASP A 23 26.31 -27.38 23.73
N LEU A 24 25.80 -26.27 24.27
CA LEU A 24 24.43 -26.13 24.75
C LEU A 24 23.42 -26.05 23.60
N ASN A 25 23.86 -26.26 22.37
CA ASN A 25 22.98 -26.31 21.21
C ASN A 25 22.16 -27.60 21.26
N PRO A 26 20.87 -27.58 21.61
CA PRO A 26 20.07 -28.80 21.59
C PRO A 26 19.95 -29.32 20.17
N LEU A 27 20.37 -30.57 19.94
CA LEU A 27 20.29 -31.25 18.63
C LEU A 27 18.85 -31.32 18.08
N SER A 28 17.84 -31.12 18.94
CA SER A 28 16.41 -31.15 18.59
C SER A 28 15.79 -29.78 18.37
N LYS A 29 16.56 -28.69 18.53
CA LYS A 29 16.08 -27.31 18.28
C LYS A 29 17.07 -26.61 17.36
N GLY A 30 16.55 -25.87 16.39
CA GLY A 30 17.38 -25.02 15.53
C GLY A 30 18.16 -24.00 16.38
N SER A 31 19.46 -23.94 16.17
CA SER A 31 20.36 -22.90 16.72
C SER A 31 21.26 -22.41 15.61
N THR A 32 21.86 -21.24 15.75
CA THR A 32 22.77 -20.69 14.74
C THR A 32 23.95 -21.62 14.43
N GLY A 33 24.34 -22.49 15.36
CA GLY A 33 25.39 -23.50 15.17
C GLY A 33 25.01 -24.66 14.26
N ASN A 34 23.78 -25.16 14.32
CA ASN A 34 23.32 -26.34 13.58
C ASN A 34 22.27 -26.00 12.48
N TRP A 35 21.80 -24.75 12.39
CA TRP A 35 20.85 -24.28 11.36
C TRP A 35 21.60 -23.84 10.07
N TYR A 36 20.91 -23.71 8.98
CA TYR A 36 21.44 -23.40 7.64
C TYR A 36 22.39 -24.48 7.10
N SER A 37 22.13 -25.75 7.40
CA SER A 37 23.00 -26.86 7.02
C SER A 37 22.56 -27.56 5.74
N ASN A 38 21.36 -27.34 5.26
CA ASN A 38 20.77 -27.94 4.05
C ASN A 38 19.75 -27.01 3.39
N GLU A 39 19.29 -27.38 2.18
CA GLU A 39 18.34 -26.57 1.39
C GLU A 39 17.03 -26.28 2.14
N THR A 40 16.48 -27.29 2.81
CA THR A 40 15.19 -27.18 3.52
C THR A 40 15.25 -26.13 4.63
N GLU A 41 16.33 -26.14 5.42
CA GLU A 41 16.51 -25.17 6.49
C GLU A 41 16.68 -23.74 5.96
N VAL A 42 17.42 -23.55 4.88
CA VAL A 42 17.56 -22.25 4.22
C VAL A 42 16.24 -21.81 3.61
N GLU A 43 15.50 -22.74 3.00
CA GLU A 43 14.17 -22.42 2.43
C GLU A 43 13.15 -22.04 3.51
N MET A 44 13.14 -22.72 4.65
CA MET A 44 12.29 -22.37 5.79
C MET A 44 12.61 -20.96 6.30
N ALA A 45 13.88 -20.60 6.41
CA ALA A 45 14.30 -19.26 6.82
C ALA A 45 13.90 -18.18 5.79
N VAL A 46 13.97 -18.48 4.49
CA VAL A 46 13.51 -17.56 3.44
C VAL A 46 11.99 -17.45 3.42
N ASN A 47 11.26 -18.55 3.68
CA ASN A 47 9.80 -18.53 3.72
C ASN A 47 9.28 -17.56 4.81
N GLU A 48 9.97 -17.43 5.93
CA GLU A 48 9.61 -16.47 6.98
C GLU A 48 9.68 -15.01 6.50
N LEU A 49 10.54 -14.69 5.53
CA LEU A 49 10.62 -13.35 4.96
C LEU A 49 9.37 -12.93 4.16
N TYR A 50 8.51 -13.89 3.80
CA TYR A 50 7.20 -13.64 3.20
C TYR A 50 6.10 -13.43 4.23
N ASP A 51 6.41 -13.39 5.54
CA ASP A 51 5.43 -13.20 6.60
C ASP A 51 4.68 -11.88 6.42
N ILE A 52 3.39 -11.92 6.73
CA ILE A 52 2.47 -10.80 6.58
C ILE A 52 2.85 -9.59 7.45
N ASN A 53 3.61 -9.78 8.53
CA ASN A 53 4.11 -8.69 9.36
C ASN A 53 5.18 -7.85 8.66
N TYR A 54 5.81 -8.40 7.62
CA TYR A 54 6.78 -7.68 6.78
C TYR A 54 6.16 -7.11 5.51
N TRP A 55 4.96 -7.61 5.12
CA TRP A 55 4.27 -7.30 3.86
C TRP A 55 2.74 -7.27 4.00
N PRO A 56 2.07 -6.20 3.61
CA PRO A 56 2.55 -4.84 3.42
C PRO A 56 2.94 -4.20 4.73
N GLU A 57 3.48 -2.99 4.66
CA GLU A 57 3.74 -2.17 5.83
C GLU A 57 2.46 -2.08 6.65
N ASP A 58 2.45 -2.72 7.84
CA ASP A 58 1.41 -2.72 8.86
C ASP A 58 -0.06 -2.81 8.37
N GLY A 59 -0.29 -3.59 7.36
CA GLY A 59 -1.65 -3.90 6.94
C GLY A 59 -2.39 -2.69 6.36
N GLN A 60 -3.63 -2.55 6.70
CA GLN A 60 -4.58 -1.63 6.07
C GLN A 60 -4.54 -0.20 6.60
N ALA A 61 -3.75 0.08 7.63
CA ALA A 61 -3.86 1.31 8.42
C ALA A 61 -3.45 2.58 7.67
N HIS A 62 -2.69 2.49 6.58
CA HIS A 62 -2.22 3.67 5.87
C HIS A 62 -3.08 4.10 4.68
N ASN A 63 -4.12 3.35 4.34
CA ASN A 63 -5.04 3.79 3.30
C ASN A 63 -5.70 5.11 3.66
N ASP A 64 -6.10 5.25 4.91
CA ASP A 64 -6.80 6.41 5.45
C ASP A 64 -5.89 7.61 5.76
N TRP A 65 -4.57 7.52 5.49
CA TRP A 65 -3.62 8.63 5.63
C TRP A 65 -3.48 9.43 4.33
N SER A 66 -4.56 9.57 3.60
CA SER A 66 -4.57 10.33 2.35
C SER A 66 -5.90 11.04 2.12
N ASP A 67 -5.88 12.00 1.19
CA ASP A 67 -7.07 12.73 0.78
C ASP A 67 -8.08 11.88 -0.03
N ASP A 68 -7.79 10.61 -0.29
CA ASP A 68 -8.70 9.66 -0.96
C ASP A 68 -9.69 8.97 0.01
N TYR A 69 -9.43 9.06 1.32
CA TYR A 69 -10.19 8.37 2.36
C TYR A 69 -10.87 9.32 3.32
N GLN A 70 -12.00 8.87 3.84
CA GLN A 70 -12.69 9.52 4.95
C GLN A 70 -13.10 8.45 5.98
N TYR A 71 -12.63 8.58 7.23
CA TYR A 71 -13.10 7.79 8.36
C TYR A 71 -14.04 8.65 9.19
N ARG A 72 -15.33 8.68 8.81
CA ARG A 72 -16.36 9.50 9.47
C ARG A 72 -15.89 10.95 9.64
N ASP A 73 -15.84 11.46 10.87
CA ASP A 73 -15.37 12.79 11.28
C ASP A 73 -14.12 12.71 12.18
N VAL A 74 -13.28 11.68 11.97
CA VAL A 74 -12.07 11.41 12.76
C VAL A 74 -10.83 11.74 11.92
N LEU A 75 -9.89 12.46 12.53
CA LEU A 75 -8.56 12.70 11.96
C LEU A 75 -7.64 11.51 12.24
N THR A 76 -6.92 11.08 11.23
CA THR A 76 -5.79 10.17 11.40
C THR A 76 -4.61 10.90 12.06
N PRO A 77 -3.60 10.21 12.61
CA PRO A 77 -2.40 10.85 13.12
C PRO A 77 -1.67 11.69 12.07
N PHE A 78 -1.78 11.33 10.80
CA PHE A 78 -1.23 12.10 9.68
C PHE A 78 -2.04 13.36 9.40
N ASP A 79 -3.37 13.23 9.29
CA ASP A 79 -4.24 14.37 9.01
C ASP A 79 -4.30 15.41 10.15
N GLY A 80 -4.06 14.97 11.38
CA GLY A 80 -4.04 15.81 12.58
C GLY A 80 -2.66 16.31 12.97
N ALA A 81 -1.60 16.02 12.21
CA ALA A 81 -0.20 16.31 12.56
C ALA A 81 0.21 15.83 13.96
N THR A 82 -0.35 14.71 14.42
CA THR A 82 -0.12 14.15 15.77
C THR A 82 0.83 12.96 15.79
N LEU A 83 1.39 12.59 14.64
CA LEU A 83 2.34 11.49 14.54
C LEU A 83 3.57 11.76 15.41
N ASN A 84 3.99 10.77 16.19
CA ASN A 84 5.13 10.85 17.08
C ASN A 84 5.83 9.49 17.22
N GLY A 85 7.04 9.47 17.83
CA GLY A 85 7.85 8.26 17.95
C GLY A 85 7.33 7.17 18.90
N GLN A 86 6.17 7.37 19.55
CA GLN A 86 5.48 6.36 20.36
C GLN A 86 4.26 5.77 19.64
N ASN A 87 3.94 6.28 18.46
CA ASN A 87 2.81 5.79 17.69
C ASN A 87 3.06 4.34 17.24
N ASP A 88 2.07 3.47 17.48
CA ASP A 88 2.19 2.03 17.20
C ASP A 88 2.59 1.71 15.75
N PHE A 89 2.14 2.50 14.78
CA PHE A 89 2.49 2.29 13.37
C PHE A 89 3.97 2.58 13.13
N VAL A 90 4.50 3.65 13.74
CA VAL A 90 5.91 4.03 13.64
C VAL A 90 6.80 2.93 14.24
N VAL A 91 6.48 2.50 15.46
CA VAL A 91 7.24 1.48 16.19
C VAL A 91 7.19 0.13 15.46
N ARG A 92 5.99 -0.33 15.06
CA ARG A 92 5.83 -1.61 14.35
C ARG A 92 6.55 -1.64 13.01
N LEU A 93 6.47 -0.57 12.22
CA LEU A 93 7.18 -0.52 10.95
C LEU A 93 8.67 -0.67 11.16
N TRP A 94 9.25 0.13 12.06
CA TRP A 94 10.67 0.07 12.40
C TRP A 94 11.09 -1.34 12.84
N ASP A 95 10.43 -1.87 13.86
CA ASP A 95 10.76 -3.17 14.45
C ASP A 95 10.64 -4.32 13.44
N ASN A 96 9.55 -4.36 12.69
CA ASN A 96 9.30 -5.45 11.74
C ASN A 96 10.30 -5.41 10.57
N GLN A 97 10.64 -4.22 10.06
CA GLN A 97 11.60 -4.14 8.97
C GLN A 97 13.03 -4.50 9.45
N TYR A 98 13.45 -4.08 10.65
CA TYR A 98 14.75 -4.51 11.18
C TYR A 98 14.80 -6.00 11.53
N LYS A 99 13.68 -6.62 11.97
CA LYS A 99 13.58 -8.10 12.09
C LYS A 99 13.75 -8.77 10.73
N ALA A 100 13.06 -8.30 9.70
CA ALA A 100 13.22 -8.84 8.34
C ALA A 100 14.65 -8.71 7.83
N ILE A 101 15.32 -7.56 8.09
CA ILE A 101 16.74 -7.35 7.73
C ILE A 101 17.65 -8.35 8.47
N ALA A 102 17.45 -8.57 9.77
CA ALA A 102 18.24 -9.52 10.55
C ALA A 102 18.07 -10.96 10.03
N HIS A 103 16.84 -11.37 9.71
CA HIS A 103 16.56 -12.69 9.11
C HIS A 103 17.20 -12.81 7.73
N ALA A 104 17.08 -11.82 6.87
CA ALA A 104 17.71 -11.81 5.55
C ALA A 104 19.25 -11.88 5.65
N ASN A 105 19.86 -11.10 6.56
CA ASN A 105 21.30 -11.16 6.82
C ASN A 105 21.73 -12.56 7.25
N SER A 106 20.95 -13.22 8.13
CA SER A 106 21.26 -14.59 8.57
C SER A 106 21.28 -15.58 7.41
N VAL A 107 20.33 -15.48 6.46
CA VAL A 107 20.33 -16.31 5.26
C VAL A 107 21.55 -16.03 4.39
N ILE A 108 21.82 -14.75 4.09
CA ILE A 108 22.89 -14.31 3.19
C ILE A 108 24.27 -14.74 3.73
N LEU A 109 24.52 -14.56 5.02
CA LEU A 109 25.81 -14.88 5.65
C LEU A 109 26.09 -16.38 5.76
N ASN A 110 25.06 -17.23 5.72
CA ASN A 110 25.19 -18.68 5.82
C ASN A 110 25.18 -19.40 4.46
N GLU A 111 25.23 -18.68 3.32
CA GLU A 111 25.31 -19.27 1.97
C GLU A 111 26.43 -20.31 1.87
N GLY A 112 27.64 -19.92 2.27
CA GLY A 112 28.83 -20.78 2.20
C GLY A 112 28.73 -22.01 3.10
N LYS A 113 28.10 -21.91 4.26
CA LYS A 113 27.90 -23.04 5.20
C LYS A 113 26.99 -24.09 4.58
N ALA A 114 25.85 -23.70 4.01
CA ALA A 114 24.92 -24.64 3.38
C ALA A 114 25.58 -25.38 2.21
N ILE A 115 26.29 -24.68 1.35
CA ILE A 115 27.00 -25.27 0.20
C ILE A 115 28.11 -26.21 0.66
N ALA A 116 28.90 -25.84 1.68
CA ALA A 116 29.96 -26.68 2.23
C ALA A 116 29.41 -27.97 2.85
N ASN A 117 28.19 -27.97 3.37
CA ASN A 117 27.51 -29.15 3.89
C ASN A 117 26.82 -29.99 2.80
N GLY A 118 26.98 -29.68 1.52
CA GLY A 118 26.51 -30.47 0.39
C GLY A 118 25.14 -30.04 -0.19
N ALA A 119 24.59 -28.91 0.23
CA ALA A 119 23.39 -28.35 -0.38
C ALA A 119 23.66 -27.95 -1.84
N ASN A 120 22.62 -28.03 -2.69
CA ASN A 120 22.73 -27.63 -4.10
C ASN A 120 23.01 -26.11 -4.21
N ALA A 121 24.18 -25.78 -4.75
CA ALA A 121 24.66 -24.40 -4.84
C ALA A 121 23.71 -23.49 -5.65
N GLN A 122 23.04 -23.99 -6.68
CA GLN A 122 22.10 -23.20 -7.48
C GLN A 122 20.83 -22.88 -6.69
N THR A 123 20.30 -23.86 -5.95
CA THR A 123 19.14 -23.67 -5.05
C THR A 123 19.48 -22.66 -3.96
N ILE A 124 20.63 -22.80 -3.31
CA ILE A 124 21.06 -21.88 -2.25
C ILE A 124 21.24 -20.45 -2.80
N LYS A 125 21.89 -20.28 -3.96
CA LYS A 125 22.04 -18.96 -4.59
C LYS A 125 20.70 -18.31 -4.89
N ARG A 126 19.69 -19.07 -5.34
CA ARG A 126 18.33 -18.55 -5.56
C ARG A 126 17.69 -18.10 -4.24
N LEU A 127 17.80 -18.91 -3.19
CA LEU A 127 17.26 -18.56 -1.86
C LEU A 127 17.95 -17.32 -1.26
N VAL A 128 19.26 -17.20 -1.43
CA VAL A 128 20.02 -16.00 -1.03
C VAL A 128 19.59 -14.77 -1.85
N ALA A 129 19.32 -14.93 -3.14
CA ALA A 129 18.80 -13.86 -3.98
C ALA A 129 17.40 -13.39 -3.51
N GLU A 130 16.53 -14.31 -3.06
CA GLU A 130 15.26 -13.95 -2.42
C GLU A 130 15.49 -13.20 -1.10
N ALA A 131 16.42 -13.64 -0.26
CA ALA A 131 16.77 -12.92 0.98
C ALA A 131 17.28 -11.50 0.70
N ARG A 132 18.10 -11.29 -0.32
CA ARG A 132 18.54 -9.96 -0.77
C ARG A 132 17.36 -9.10 -1.24
N PHE A 133 16.43 -9.67 -2.02
CA PHE A 133 15.19 -8.99 -2.41
C PHE A 133 14.41 -8.49 -1.19
N HIS A 134 14.22 -9.34 -0.18
CA HIS A 134 13.50 -8.95 1.04
C HIS A 134 14.24 -7.90 1.85
N ARG A 135 15.57 -7.99 1.96
CA ARG A 135 16.39 -6.98 2.66
C ARG A 135 16.29 -5.61 1.97
N ALA A 136 16.42 -5.57 0.65
CA ALA A 136 16.24 -4.35 -0.13
C ALA A 136 14.83 -3.75 0.03
N ALA A 137 13.80 -4.59 0.01
CA ALA A 137 12.42 -4.15 0.22
C ALA A 137 12.21 -3.59 1.63
N ALA A 138 12.79 -4.21 2.67
CA ALA A 138 12.72 -3.72 4.04
C ALA A 138 13.40 -2.35 4.18
N TYR A 139 14.63 -2.20 3.65
CA TYR A 139 15.31 -0.91 3.64
C TYR A 139 14.59 0.15 2.81
N SER A 140 13.95 -0.21 1.69
CA SER A 140 13.15 0.72 0.89
C SER A 140 12.02 1.34 1.71
N LYS A 141 11.34 0.55 2.55
CA LYS A 141 10.28 1.04 3.44
C LYS A 141 10.84 1.97 4.51
N LEU A 142 11.98 1.60 5.12
CA LEU A 142 12.62 2.41 6.15
C LEU A 142 13.10 3.76 5.59
N VAL A 143 13.85 3.77 4.49
CA VAL A 143 14.43 4.99 3.93
C VAL A 143 13.37 5.97 3.44
N VAL A 144 12.28 5.47 2.87
CA VAL A 144 11.17 6.30 2.39
C VAL A 144 10.43 6.99 3.53
N LYS A 145 10.28 6.33 4.69
CA LYS A 145 9.54 6.89 5.83
C LYS A 145 10.44 7.70 6.78
N PHE A 146 11.63 7.21 7.09
CA PHE A 146 12.49 7.76 8.15
C PHE A 146 13.68 8.57 7.62
N GLY A 147 13.97 8.52 6.32
CA GLY A 147 15.16 9.14 5.74
C GLY A 147 16.43 8.35 6.09
N ASP A 148 17.37 8.96 6.78
CA ASP A 148 18.58 8.29 7.24
C ASP A 148 18.25 7.23 8.29
N VAL A 149 18.82 6.02 8.15
CA VAL A 149 18.56 4.88 9.04
C VAL A 149 19.84 4.05 9.25
N PRO A 150 19.99 3.31 10.35
CA PRO A 150 21.11 2.38 10.51
C PRO A 150 21.19 1.35 9.38
N LEU A 151 22.35 1.23 8.74
CA LEU A 151 22.59 0.26 7.68
C LEU A 151 23.31 -0.98 8.21
N VAL A 152 22.58 -2.06 8.43
CA VAL A 152 23.05 -3.33 8.99
C VAL A 152 23.08 -4.39 7.89
N LEU A 153 24.26 -4.70 7.36
CA LEU A 153 24.43 -5.70 6.29
C LEU A 153 25.05 -7.01 6.79
N ASN A 154 25.43 -7.07 8.06
CA ASN A 154 26.05 -8.20 8.72
C ASN A 154 25.28 -8.58 9.99
N SER A 155 25.69 -9.66 10.64
CA SER A 155 25.30 -9.93 12.02
C SER A 155 26.03 -8.96 12.94
N ILE A 156 25.29 -8.31 13.84
CA ILE A 156 25.84 -7.38 14.85
C ILE A 156 25.40 -7.85 16.23
N ASP A 157 26.22 -7.58 17.25
CA ASP A 157 25.81 -7.80 18.63
C ASP A 157 25.01 -6.62 19.20
N ILE A 158 24.54 -6.78 20.43
CA ILE A 158 23.68 -5.78 21.09
C ILE A 158 24.43 -4.45 21.33
N ASP A 159 25.71 -4.51 21.66
CA ASP A 159 26.50 -3.31 21.97
C ASP A 159 26.88 -2.56 20.69
N GLU A 160 27.20 -3.28 19.61
CA GLU A 160 27.34 -2.71 18.26
C GLU A 160 26.05 -2.02 17.82
N GLY A 161 24.89 -2.69 17.97
CA GLY A 161 23.60 -2.12 17.62
C GLY A 161 23.27 -0.85 18.37
N LYS A 162 23.55 -0.80 19.69
CA LYS A 162 23.35 0.39 20.52
C LYS A 162 24.33 1.52 20.22
N ALA A 163 25.43 1.24 19.54
CA ALA A 163 26.42 2.24 19.15
C ALA A 163 26.24 2.75 17.71
N MET A 164 25.40 2.11 16.90
CA MET A 164 25.17 2.50 15.52
C MET A 164 24.43 3.81 15.40
N GLY A 165 24.94 4.73 14.59
CA GLY A 165 24.23 5.93 14.16
C GLY A 165 23.41 5.69 12.89
N ARG A 166 22.69 6.71 12.48
CA ARG A 166 21.96 6.73 11.21
C ARG A 166 22.95 6.87 10.04
N THR A 167 22.78 6.06 9.03
CA THR A 167 23.52 6.13 7.76
C THR A 167 22.77 7.04 6.80
N GLU A 168 23.48 7.89 6.08
CA GLU A 168 22.90 8.77 5.07
C GLU A 168 22.03 7.98 4.08
N LYS A 169 20.84 8.48 3.80
CA LYS A 169 19.86 7.84 2.89
C LYS A 169 20.43 7.49 1.52
N SER A 170 21.38 8.27 1.01
CA SER A 170 22.07 8.00 -0.26
C SER A 170 22.85 6.68 -0.24
N LYS A 171 23.53 6.38 0.86
CA LYS A 171 24.28 5.12 1.05
C LYS A 171 23.33 3.94 1.27
N VAL A 172 22.25 4.16 2.02
CA VAL A 172 21.19 3.15 2.19
C VAL A 172 20.56 2.82 0.83
N LEU A 173 20.27 3.83 0.01
CA LEU A 173 19.70 3.66 -1.33
C LEU A 173 20.64 2.89 -2.27
N GLN A 174 21.96 3.15 -2.20
CA GLN A 174 22.94 2.37 -2.94
C GLN A 174 22.89 0.88 -2.55
N ALA A 175 22.87 0.57 -1.25
CA ALA A 175 22.78 -0.83 -0.78
C ALA A 175 21.47 -1.51 -1.22
N ILE A 176 20.36 -0.76 -1.24
CA ILE A 176 19.07 -1.24 -1.77
C ILE A 176 19.21 -1.62 -3.26
N TYR A 177 19.83 -0.76 -4.07
CA TYR A 177 20.01 -1.03 -5.49
C TYR A 177 20.92 -2.24 -5.74
N GLU A 178 22.02 -2.35 -5.00
CA GLU A 178 22.94 -3.49 -5.09
C GLU A 178 22.24 -4.81 -4.76
N ASP A 179 21.40 -4.85 -3.73
CA ASP A 179 20.63 -6.05 -3.36
C ASP A 179 19.55 -6.39 -4.39
N PHE A 180 18.82 -5.39 -4.93
CA PHE A 180 17.84 -5.65 -5.99
C PHE A 180 18.51 -6.12 -7.29
N ASP A 181 19.66 -5.56 -7.66
CA ASP A 181 20.41 -5.96 -8.86
C ASP A 181 20.96 -7.39 -8.71
N ALA A 182 21.52 -7.70 -7.53
CA ALA A 182 21.96 -9.06 -7.21
C ALA A 182 20.79 -10.05 -7.26
N ALA A 183 19.64 -9.68 -6.71
CA ALA A 183 18.44 -10.52 -6.78
C ALA A 183 17.98 -10.72 -8.23
N ALA A 184 17.86 -9.64 -9.00
CA ALA A 184 17.41 -9.68 -10.40
C ALA A 184 18.34 -10.49 -11.31
N SER A 185 19.63 -10.58 -10.97
CA SER A 185 20.60 -11.35 -11.75
C SER A 185 20.43 -12.88 -11.62
N VAL A 186 19.78 -13.35 -10.55
CA VAL A 186 19.65 -14.79 -10.20
C VAL A 186 18.20 -15.28 -10.26
N LEU A 187 17.24 -14.42 -9.86
CA LEU A 187 15.85 -14.82 -9.76
C LEU A 187 15.21 -15.09 -11.14
N PRO A 188 14.26 -16.04 -11.22
CA PRO A 188 13.54 -16.32 -12.46
C PRO A 188 12.66 -15.15 -12.88
N GLU A 189 12.41 -15.02 -14.18
CA GLU A 189 11.54 -13.94 -14.71
C GLU A 189 10.09 -14.08 -14.24
N LYS A 190 9.59 -15.30 -14.10
CA LYS A 190 8.24 -15.65 -13.64
C LYS A 190 8.31 -16.87 -12.72
N CYS A 191 7.47 -16.93 -11.69
CA CYS A 191 7.24 -18.11 -10.88
C CYS A 191 5.94 -18.80 -11.28
N THR A 192 5.93 -20.14 -11.26
CA THR A 192 4.75 -20.95 -11.49
C THR A 192 4.37 -21.70 -10.22
N GLY A 193 3.11 -21.64 -9.84
CA GLY A 193 2.54 -22.41 -8.73
C GLY A 193 2.69 -21.81 -7.34
N VAL A 194 3.85 -21.28 -6.98
CA VAL A 194 4.11 -20.66 -5.67
C VAL A 194 4.46 -19.19 -5.85
N VAL A 195 3.89 -18.30 -5.03
CA VAL A 195 4.21 -16.88 -5.06
C VAL A 195 5.56 -16.66 -4.37
N ARG A 196 6.57 -16.30 -5.17
CA ARG A 196 7.92 -15.97 -4.70
C ARG A 196 8.46 -14.77 -5.46
N ALA A 197 9.51 -14.15 -4.93
CA ALA A 197 10.19 -13.05 -5.61
C ALA A 197 10.72 -13.49 -6.99
N THR A 198 10.59 -12.59 -7.95
CA THR A 198 11.04 -12.79 -9.34
C THR A 198 11.99 -11.68 -9.75
N LYS A 199 12.67 -11.86 -10.89
CA LYS A 199 13.45 -10.80 -11.52
C LYS A 199 12.60 -9.54 -11.75
N GLY A 200 11.37 -9.73 -12.24
CA GLY A 200 10.44 -8.62 -12.43
C GLY A 200 10.09 -7.91 -11.12
N ALA A 201 9.87 -8.64 -10.03
CA ALA A 201 9.61 -8.06 -8.72
C ALA A 201 10.78 -7.22 -8.19
N ALA A 202 12.02 -7.72 -8.32
CA ALA A 202 13.22 -7.00 -7.91
C ALA A 202 13.41 -5.69 -8.69
N LEU A 203 13.27 -5.74 -10.01
CA LEU A 203 13.34 -4.56 -10.88
C LEU A 203 12.20 -3.57 -10.61
N ALA A 204 10.99 -4.07 -10.37
CA ALA A 204 9.82 -3.24 -10.10
C ALA A 204 9.94 -2.47 -8.77
N LEU A 205 10.37 -3.13 -7.70
CA LEU A 205 10.58 -2.45 -6.42
C LEU A 205 11.79 -1.51 -6.45
N LYS A 206 12.84 -1.82 -7.23
CA LYS A 206 13.92 -0.88 -7.51
C LYS A 206 13.40 0.37 -8.22
N ALA A 207 12.55 0.21 -9.25
CA ALA A 207 11.94 1.33 -9.95
C ALA A 207 11.09 2.21 -9.02
N ARG A 208 10.26 1.57 -8.16
CA ARG A 208 9.43 2.27 -7.19
C ARG A 208 10.25 3.11 -6.20
N VAL A 209 11.24 2.51 -5.54
CA VAL A 209 12.03 3.25 -4.56
C VAL A 209 12.84 4.37 -5.21
N ALA A 210 13.39 4.14 -6.40
CA ALA A 210 14.10 5.17 -7.17
C ALA A 210 13.17 6.34 -7.53
N LEU A 211 11.96 6.06 -8.01
CA LEU A 211 10.94 7.07 -8.30
C LEU A 211 10.62 7.91 -7.04
N ILE A 212 10.38 7.26 -5.91
CA ILE A 212 10.05 7.94 -4.65
C ILE A 212 11.21 8.82 -4.18
N MET A 213 12.43 8.36 -4.35
CA MET A 213 13.64 9.09 -3.93
C MET A 213 14.11 10.15 -4.93
N GLY A 214 13.44 10.30 -6.09
CA GLY A 214 13.75 11.29 -7.11
C GLY A 214 14.92 10.91 -8.02
N ASP A 215 15.34 9.64 -8.01
CA ASP A 215 16.33 9.11 -8.95
C ASP A 215 15.62 8.66 -10.23
N TRP A 216 15.24 9.66 -11.06
CA TRP A 216 14.43 9.44 -12.25
C TRP A 216 15.10 8.53 -13.28
N GLN A 217 16.43 8.64 -13.43
CA GLN A 217 17.15 7.81 -14.37
C GLN A 217 17.12 6.33 -13.99
N THR A 218 17.38 6.02 -12.72
CA THR A 218 17.30 4.63 -12.21
C THR A 218 15.87 4.12 -12.28
N ALA A 219 14.88 4.95 -11.94
CA ALA A 219 13.46 4.58 -12.02
C ALA A 219 13.04 4.23 -13.44
N ALA A 220 13.37 5.08 -14.42
CA ALA A 220 13.07 4.85 -15.84
C ALA A 220 13.75 3.57 -16.37
N ASN A 221 15.03 3.38 -16.06
CA ASN A 221 15.80 2.22 -16.51
C ASN A 221 15.25 0.91 -15.94
N ALA A 222 14.95 0.88 -14.63
CA ALA A 222 14.43 -0.31 -13.96
C ALA A 222 13.00 -0.63 -14.42
N ALA A 223 12.13 0.38 -14.57
CA ALA A 223 10.78 0.19 -15.11
C ALA A 223 10.82 -0.31 -16.56
N ASN A 224 11.65 0.28 -17.40
CA ASN A 224 11.85 -0.21 -18.78
C ASN A 224 12.36 -1.65 -18.81
N ALA A 225 13.27 -2.03 -17.91
CA ALA A 225 13.76 -3.40 -17.81
C ALA A 225 12.63 -4.39 -17.50
N VAL A 226 11.67 -4.02 -16.61
CA VAL A 226 10.46 -4.84 -16.37
C VAL A 226 9.61 -4.96 -17.64
N MET A 227 9.40 -3.86 -18.37
CA MET A 227 8.62 -3.84 -19.62
C MET A 227 9.25 -4.75 -20.68
N GLN A 228 10.58 -4.76 -20.78
CA GLN A 228 11.34 -5.56 -21.75
C GLN A 228 11.37 -7.06 -21.43
N LEU A 229 10.99 -7.48 -20.21
CA LEU A 229 10.84 -8.93 -19.92
C LEU A 229 9.74 -9.56 -20.78
N GLY A 230 8.71 -8.79 -21.16
CA GLY A 230 7.63 -9.27 -22.03
C GLY A 230 6.73 -10.35 -21.40
N VAL A 231 6.84 -10.55 -20.08
CA VAL A 231 6.07 -11.56 -19.32
C VAL A 231 4.88 -10.98 -18.55
N TYR A 232 4.74 -9.66 -18.55
CA TYR A 232 3.66 -8.94 -17.87
C TYR A 232 2.76 -8.24 -18.87
N ALA A 233 1.45 -8.18 -18.56
CA ALA A 233 0.44 -7.48 -19.35
C ALA A 233 -0.63 -6.91 -18.43
N LEU A 234 -1.31 -5.83 -18.85
CA LEU A 234 -2.46 -5.31 -18.13
C LEU A 234 -3.60 -6.35 -18.14
N HIS A 235 -4.24 -6.54 -16.99
CA HIS A 235 -5.46 -7.35 -16.89
C HIS A 235 -6.58 -6.70 -17.72
N PRO A 236 -7.31 -7.45 -18.55
CA PRO A 236 -8.28 -6.86 -19.48
C PRO A 236 -9.42 -6.12 -18.79
N ASP A 237 -9.80 -6.56 -17.59
CA ASP A 237 -10.88 -5.96 -16.80
C ASP A 237 -10.33 -5.38 -15.48
N TYR A 238 -10.38 -4.04 -15.36
CA TYR A 238 -9.90 -3.34 -14.17
C TYR A 238 -10.64 -3.76 -12.90
N ALA A 239 -11.96 -3.91 -12.94
CA ALA A 239 -12.75 -4.21 -11.75
C ALA A 239 -12.45 -5.64 -11.25
N ASN A 240 -12.36 -6.59 -12.16
CA ASN A 240 -12.13 -8.01 -11.85
C ASN A 240 -10.71 -8.27 -11.32
N LEU A 241 -9.74 -7.43 -11.67
CA LEU A 241 -8.34 -7.59 -11.20
C LEU A 241 -8.24 -7.67 -9.67
N PHE A 242 -9.08 -6.94 -8.94
CA PHE A 242 -8.97 -6.77 -7.48
C PHE A 242 -9.88 -7.69 -6.68
N LEU A 243 -10.70 -8.53 -7.32
CA LEU A 243 -11.62 -9.42 -6.63
C LEU A 243 -10.86 -10.51 -5.87
N SER A 244 -11.42 -10.96 -4.76
CA SER A 244 -10.83 -12.02 -3.93
C SER A 244 -10.68 -13.35 -4.68
N THR A 245 -11.48 -13.55 -5.72
CA THR A 245 -11.46 -14.72 -6.62
C THR A 245 -10.37 -14.65 -7.68
N THR A 246 -9.81 -13.46 -7.97
CA THR A 246 -8.73 -13.30 -8.95
C THR A 246 -7.37 -13.60 -8.31
N LYS A 247 -7.01 -14.89 -8.31
CA LYS A 247 -5.76 -15.35 -7.71
C LYS A 247 -4.56 -15.31 -8.67
N THR A 248 -4.78 -15.14 -9.96
CA THR A 248 -3.72 -15.10 -10.98
C THR A 248 -4.01 -14.02 -12.02
N SER A 249 -2.99 -13.30 -12.44
CA SER A 249 -3.05 -12.33 -13.53
C SER A 249 -1.63 -12.07 -14.03
N ASP A 250 -1.47 -11.84 -15.33
CA ASP A 250 -0.19 -11.39 -15.89
C ASP A 250 0.14 -9.95 -15.49
N GLU A 251 -0.79 -9.21 -14.89
CA GLU A 251 -0.53 -7.89 -14.30
C GLU A 251 0.15 -7.97 -12.93
N PHE A 252 0.04 -9.07 -12.18
CA PHE A 252 0.67 -9.22 -10.88
C PHE A 252 2.18 -9.43 -11.01
N ILE A 253 2.95 -8.46 -10.52
CA ILE A 253 4.42 -8.55 -10.45
C ILE A 253 4.85 -9.12 -9.11
N PHE A 254 4.26 -8.61 -8.02
CA PHE A 254 4.47 -9.14 -6.68
C PHE A 254 3.20 -9.00 -5.85
N LYS A 255 2.81 -10.06 -5.17
CA LYS A 255 1.64 -10.07 -4.28
C LYS A 255 1.91 -10.90 -3.04
N ILE A 256 1.15 -10.67 -2.00
CA ILE A 256 1.12 -11.51 -0.80
C ILE A 256 -0.18 -12.30 -0.83
N PRO A 257 -0.11 -13.63 -0.98
CA PRO A 257 -1.28 -14.48 -1.03
C PRO A 257 -2.00 -14.49 0.32
N ARG A 258 -3.33 -14.56 0.27
CA ARG A 258 -4.18 -14.69 1.44
C ARG A 258 -5.17 -15.82 1.28
N SER A 259 -5.57 -16.42 2.42
CA SER A 259 -6.56 -17.48 2.49
C SER A 259 -7.30 -17.43 3.81
N VAL A 260 -8.60 -17.70 3.79
CA VAL A 260 -9.43 -17.84 5.00
C VAL A 260 -9.18 -19.16 5.75
N GLU A 261 -8.47 -20.10 5.12
CA GLU A 261 -8.14 -21.41 5.72
C GLU A 261 -6.99 -21.33 6.74
N TYR A 262 -6.16 -20.27 6.65
CA TYR A 262 -5.01 -20.08 7.53
C TYR A 262 -5.23 -18.88 8.45
N ASP A 263 -5.13 -19.11 9.75
CA ASP A 263 -5.33 -18.04 10.72
C ASP A 263 -4.27 -16.94 10.58
N GLY A 264 -4.72 -15.69 10.65
CA GLY A 264 -3.87 -14.53 10.41
C GLY A 264 -3.59 -14.19 8.93
N TRP A 265 -3.98 -15.06 7.98
CA TRP A 265 -3.75 -14.84 6.55
C TRP A 265 -5.00 -14.38 5.78
N TYR A 266 -5.85 -13.58 6.41
CA TYR A 266 -7.05 -13.00 5.82
C TYR A 266 -7.33 -11.60 6.40
N TYR A 267 -8.16 -10.83 5.74
CA TYR A 267 -8.72 -9.63 6.34
C TYR A 267 -9.76 -10.01 7.38
N GLY A 268 -9.51 -9.59 8.62
CA GLY A 268 -10.42 -9.86 9.73
C GLY A 268 -11.72 -9.07 9.66
N ALA A 269 -12.73 -9.54 10.38
CA ALA A 269 -14.09 -8.99 10.34
C ALA A 269 -14.16 -7.47 10.57
N ASN A 270 -13.36 -6.90 11.49
CA ASN A 270 -13.36 -5.45 11.73
C ASN A 270 -12.94 -4.62 10.52
N ALA A 271 -11.92 -5.08 9.77
CA ALA A 271 -11.50 -4.42 8.55
C ALA A 271 -12.59 -4.51 7.47
N VAL A 272 -13.18 -5.70 7.32
CA VAL A 272 -14.27 -5.95 6.37
C VAL A 272 -15.50 -5.12 6.70
N TYR A 273 -15.92 -5.05 7.96
CA TYR A 273 -17.06 -4.22 8.38
C TYR A 273 -16.87 -2.73 8.11
N ASN A 274 -15.65 -2.22 8.23
CA ASN A 274 -15.37 -0.81 7.97
C ASN A 274 -15.65 -0.42 6.52
N ASP A 275 -15.33 -1.28 5.55
CA ASP A 275 -15.48 -1.02 4.11
C ASP A 275 -16.87 -1.38 3.58
N LEU A 276 -17.56 -2.37 4.19
CA LEU A 276 -18.87 -2.84 3.70
C LEU A 276 -20.00 -1.87 4.03
N VAL A 277 -20.95 -1.74 3.08
CA VAL A 277 -22.21 -1.00 3.26
C VAL A 277 -23.08 -1.64 4.34
N ARG A 278 -23.95 -0.86 4.95
CA ARG A 278 -24.70 -1.28 6.14
C ARG A 278 -25.85 -2.24 5.85
N ASN A 279 -26.44 -2.16 4.65
CA ASN A 279 -27.52 -3.07 4.25
C ASN A 279 -27.07 -4.53 4.20
N VAL A 280 -25.77 -4.80 4.01
CA VAL A 280 -25.20 -6.17 4.05
C VAL A 280 -24.54 -6.51 5.40
N GLY A 281 -24.73 -5.66 6.42
CA GLY A 281 -24.19 -5.89 7.77
C GLY A 281 -22.87 -5.19 8.08
N GLY A 282 -22.34 -4.38 7.17
CA GLY A 282 -21.15 -3.56 7.39
C GLY A 282 -21.38 -2.34 8.27
N TRP A 283 -20.31 -1.56 8.45
CA TRP A 283 -20.36 -0.31 9.19
C TRP A 283 -20.27 0.92 8.29
N CYS A 284 -19.74 0.77 7.07
CA CYS A 284 -19.44 1.86 6.14
C CYS A 284 -18.76 3.04 6.89
N ALA A 285 -17.68 2.71 7.58
CA ALA A 285 -16.98 3.64 8.45
C ALA A 285 -15.77 4.26 7.75
N THR A 286 -15.10 3.50 6.89
CA THR A 286 -14.10 3.99 5.94
C THR A 286 -14.74 4.12 4.57
N CYS A 287 -14.69 5.33 4.02
CA CYS A 287 -15.34 5.68 2.77
C CYS A 287 -14.34 6.31 1.79
N PRO A 288 -14.59 6.24 0.47
CA PRO A 288 -13.90 7.13 -0.46
C PRO A 288 -14.31 8.58 -0.15
N SER A 289 -13.36 9.49 -0.16
CA SER A 289 -13.64 10.89 0.13
C SER A 289 -14.31 11.62 -1.04
N TRP A 290 -14.90 12.80 -0.78
CA TRP A 290 -15.32 13.71 -1.83
C TRP A 290 -14.14 14.15 -2.71
N ASP A 291 -12.93 14.27 -2.13
CA ASP A 291 -11.70 14.59 -2.87
C ASP A 291 -11.41 13.53 -3.95
N LEU A 292 -11.54 12.23 -3.61
CA LEU A 292 -11.36 11.16 -4.60
C LEU A 292 -12.45 11.16 -5.66
N LEU A 293 -13.74 11.32 -5.29
CA LEU A 293 -14.83 11.37 -6.24
C LEU A 293 -14.63 12.52 -7.24
N ALA A 294 -14.20 13.69 -6.78
CA ALA A 294 -13.93 14.84 -7.63
C ALA A 294 -12.69 14.69 -8.51
N ALA A 295 -11.69 13.91 -8.07
CA ALA A 295 -10.45 13.71 -8.81
C ALA A 295 -10.61 12.87 -10.08
N TYR A 296 -11.65 12.02 -10.18
CA TYR A 296 -11.94 11.32 -11.44
C TYR A 296 -12.33 12.33 -12.52
N THR A 297 -11.75 12.21 -13.70
CA THR A 297 -12.14 13.04 -14.87
C THR A 297 -13.47 12.60 -15.46
N CYS A 298 -14.05 13.42 -16.33
CA CYS A 298 -15.16 13.01 -17.19
C CYS A 298 -14.70 12.21 -18.39
N THR A 299 -15.62 11.62 -19.13
CA THR A 299 -15.34 10.79 -20.31
C THR A 299 -14.63 11.53 -21.44
N ASP A 300 -14.67 12.86 -21.43
CA ASP A 300 -13.90 13.74 -22.32
C ASP A 300 -12.46 14.00 -21.85
N GLY A 301 -12.06 13.42 -20.70
CA GLY A 301 -10.73 13.58 -20.09
C GLY A 301 -10.56 14.87 -19.30
N LEU A 302 -11.57 15.72 -19.22
CA LEU A 302 -11.52 16.98 -18.49
C LEU A 302 -11.92 16.80 -17.01
N PRO A 303 -11.37 17.61 -16.09
CA PRO A 303 -11.81 17.63 -14.69
C PRO A 303 -13.25 18.14 -14.56
N VAL A 304 -13.89 17.83 -13.44
CA VAL A 304 -15.32 18.09 -13.16
C VAL A 304 -15.73 19.57 -13.26
N ASP A 305 -14.84 20.50 -13.00
CA ASP A 305 -15.10 21.95 -13.08
C ASP A 305 -14.94 22.52 -14.49
N LYS A 306 -14.41 21.77 -15.44
CA LYS A 306 -14.15 22.19 -16.82
C LYS A 306 -14.92 21.39 -17.86
N SER A 307 -15.36 20.18 -17.51
CA SER A 307 -16.11 19.34 -18.43
C SER A 307 -17.57 19.78 -18.55
N PRO A 308 -18.09 20.04 -19.76
CA PRO A 308 -19.50 20.29 -19.97
C PRO A 308 -20.37 19.04 -19.78
N LEU A 309 -19.77 17.85 -19.64
CA LEU A 309 -20.44 16.58 -19.44
C LEU A 309 -20.74 16.29 -17.98
N PHE A 310 -20.11 17.05 -17.05
CA PHE A 310 -20.28 16.83 -15.61
C PHE A 310 -21.66 17.31 -15.15
N ASP A 311 -22.32 16.47 -14.38
CA ASP A 311 -23.58 16.77 -13.70
C ASP A 311 -23.37 16.67 -12.19
N SER A 312 -23.42 17.78 -11.45
CA SER A 312 -23.23 17.78 -10.00
C SER A 312 -24.35 17.09 -9.23
N HIS A 313 -25.51 16.90 -9.87
CA HIS A 313 -26.67 16.20 -9.30
C HIS A 313 -26.65 14.68 -9.60
N ASP A 314 -25.84 14.25 -10.60
CA ASP A 314 -25.54 12.85 -10.89
C ASP A 314 -24.02 12.68 -11.04
N PRO A 315 -23.28 12.69 -9.92
CA PRO A 315 -21.82 12.80 -9.92
C PRO A 315 -21.09 11.56 -10.47
N PHE A 316 -21.82 10.50 -10.77
CA PHE A 316 -21.30 9.26 -11.38
C PHE A 316 -21.50 9.21 -12.90
N LYS A 317 -22.34 10.09 -13.45
CA LYS A 317 -22.61 10.11 -14.88
C LYS A 317 -21.46 10.72 -15.68
N ASN A 318 -21.18 10.18 -16.83
CA ASN A 318 -20.14 10.66 -17.76
C ASN A 318 -18.73 10.75 -17.14
N ARG A 319 -18.39 9.84 -16.24
CA ARG A 319 -17.08 9.82 -15.56
C ARG A 319 -16.14 8.78 -16.18
N ASP A 320 -14.84 8.95 -15.98
CA ASP A 320 -13.88 7.86 -16.23
C ASP A 320 -14.43 6.57 -15.63
N PRO A 321 -14.43 5.45 -16.38
CA PRO A 321 -15.06 4.19 -15.94
C PRO A 321 -14.59 3.71 -14.57
N ARG A 322 -13.33 3.99 -14.19
CA ARG A 322 -12.77 3.61 -12.88
C ARG A 322 -13.49 4.27 -11.70
N CYS A 323 -14.16 5.41 -11.91
CA CYS A 323 -14.97 6.03 -10.87
C CYS A 323 -16.05 5.07 -10.36
N CYS A 324 -16.86 4.53 -11.26
CA CYS A 324 -17.93 3.57 -10.93
C CYS A 324 -17.43 2.16 -10.60
N MET A 325 -16.17 1.85 -10.92
CA MET A 325 -15.50 0.60 -10.52
C MET A 325 -14.88 0.70 -9.12
N THR A 326 -14.57 1.91 -8.64
CA THR A 326 -13.95 2.17 -7.34
C THR A 326 -14.95 2.57 -6.28
N ILE A 327 -15.94 3.37 -6.63
CA ILE A 327 -16.98 3.91 -5.74
C ILE A 327 -18.33 3.35 -6.17
N VAL A 328 -19.19 3.01 -5.22
CA VAL A 328 -20.53 2.49 -5.50
C VAL A 328 -21.43 3.61 -6.02
N PRO A 329 -21.94 3.55 -7.28
CA PRO A 329 -22.86 4.55 -7.78
C PRO A 329 -24.20 4.52 -7.06
N PHE A 330 -24.80 5.67 -6.86
CA PHE A 330 -26.12 5.79 -6.24
C PHE A 330 -27.20 5.07 -7.07
N GLY A 331 -28.13 4.39 -6.40
CA GLY A 331 -29.19 3.62 -7.05
C GLY A 331 -28.74 2.30 -7.69
N SER A 332 -27.43 1.99 -7.67
CA SER A 332 -26.93 0.75 -8.24
C SER A 332 -27.13 -0.45 -7.30
N ASN A 333 -27.23 -1.64 -7.90
CA ASN A 333 -27.16 -2.89 -7.15
C ASN A 333 -25.72 -3.13 -6.66
N PHE A 334 -25.56 -3.20 -5.35
CA PHE A 334 -24.30 -3.57 -4.72
C PHE A 334 -24.53 -4.66 -3.67
N LEU A 335 -23.95 -5.83 -3.90
CA LEU A 335 -24.07 -7.01 -3.04
C LEU A 335 -25.54 -7.39 -2.74
N GLY A 336 -26.43 -7.24 -3.74
CA GLY A 336 -27.84 -7.60 -3.66
C GLY A 336 -28.77 -6.51 -3.11
N TYR A 337 -28.28 -5.32 -2.81
CA TYR A 337 -29.07 -4.18 -2.35
C TYR A 337 -28.82 -2.94 -3.19
N GLU A 338 -29.84 -2.11 -3.38
CA GLU A 338 -29.67 -0.76 -3.90
C GLU A 338 -28.87 0.07 -2.89
N TYR A 339 -27.78 0.71 -3.34
CA TYR A 339 -27.04 1.65 -2.53
C TYR A 339 -27.57 3.07 -2.74
N ASN A 340 -28.20 3.63 -1.74
CA ASN A 340 -28.75 4.99 -1.80
C ASN A 340 -28.57 5.71 -0.46
N PRO A 341 -27.60 6.65 -0.35
CA PRO A 341 -27.34 7.39 0.88
C PRO A 341 -28.27 8.59 1.08
N SER A 342 -29.15 8.90 0.13
CA SER A 342 -30.06 10.05 0.21
C SER A 342 -30.90 9.98 1.49
N PRO A 343 -31.06 11.09 2.23
CA PRO A 343 -31.90 11.12 3.42
C PRO A 343 -33.40 10.92 3.13
N GLU A 344 -33.84 11.06 1.88
CA GLU A 344 -35.21 10.76 1.47
C GLU A 344 -35.43 9.29 1.17
N ALA A 345 -34.37 8.53 0.87
CA ALA A 345 -34.46 7.10 0.57
C ALA A 345 -34.48 6.27 1.86
N THR A 346 -35.60 6.27 2.57
CA THR A 346 -35.75 5.49 3.82
C THR A 346 -35.93 3.99 3.60
N GLU A 347 -36.29 3.58 2.38
CA GLU A 347 -36.35 2.21 1.91
C GLU A 347 -35.59 2.07 0.58
N VAL A 348 -35.05 0.89 0.33
CA VAL A 348 -34.30 0.54 -0.89
C VAL A 348 -34.69 -0.85 -1.40
N MET A 349 -34.45 -1.09 -2.68
CA MET A 349 -34.67 -2.41 -3.28
C MET A 349 -33.67 -3.45 -2.76
N ASN A 350 -34.18 -4.56 -2.26
CA ASN A 350 -33.43 -5.80 -2.09
C ASN A 350 -33.58 -6.65 -3.36
N PHE A 351 -32.56 -6.65 -4.21
CA PHE A 351 -32.58 -7.37 -5.49
C PHE A 351 -32.60 -8.90 -5.33
N ASN A 352 -32.20 -9.43 -4.18
CA ASN A 352 -32.26 -10.88 -3.92
C ASN A 352 -33.70 -11.36 -3.68
N THR A 353 -34.57 -10.49 -3.19
CA THR A 353 -35.98 -10.84 -2.88
C THR A 353 -36.99 -10.10 -3.74
N GLY A 354 -36.59 -9.04 -4.43
CA GLY A 354 -37.49 -8.16 -5.20
C GLY A 354 -38.37 -7.29 -4.31
N GLN A 355 -38.04 -7.09 -3.05
CA GLN A 355 -38.85 -6.31 -2.09
C GLN A 355 -38.12 -5.06 -1.62
N MET A 356 -38.89 -4.01 -1.31
CA MET A 356 -38.39 -2.84 -0.61
C MET A 356 -38.09 -3.21 0.84
N VAL A 357 -36.95 -2.75 1.36
CA VAL A 357 -36.49 -3.01 2.71
C VAL A 357 -35.96 -1.72 3.34
N TYR A 358 -35.93 -1.69 4.67
CA TYR A 358 -35.38 -0.57 5.42
C TYR A 358 -33.94 -0.25 5.00
N ASN A 359 -33.68 1.00 4.65
CA ASN A 359 -32.39 1.45 4.21
C ASN A 359 -31.45 1.77 5.38
N ASN A 360 -30.46 0.93 5.63
CA ASN A 360 -29.46 1.17 6.67
C ASN A 360 -28.32 2.10 6.22
N ASP A 361 -28.20 2.40 4.91
CA ASP A 361 -27.12 3.19 4.34
C ASP A 361 -27.43 4.69 4.31
N THR A 362 -28.65 5.10 4.70
CA THR A 362 -28.98 6.54 4.86
C THR A 362 -28.85 7.00 6.31
N ARG A 363 -28.34 8.23 6.51
CA ARG A 363 -28.26 8.88 7.83
C ARG A 363 -29.64 9.28 8.40
N ALA A 364 -30.68 9.25 7.60
CA ALA A 364 -32.06 9.39 8.09
C ALA A 364 -32.49 8.23 8.98
N ASN A 365 -32.01 7.03 8.70
CA ASN A 365 -32.33 5.80 9.42
C ASN A 365 -31.23 5.38 10.41
N LYS A 366 -29.96 5.63 10.08
CA LYS A 366 -28.79 5.21 10.86
C LYS A 366 -27.78 6.35 10.97
N GLN A 367 -27.67 6.95 12.15
CA GLN A 367 -26.78 8.10 12.39
C GLN A 367 -25.31 7.87 11.98
N TYR A 368 -24.83 6.62 11.99
CA TYR A 368 -23.48 6.20 11.61
C TYR A 368 -23.39 5.61 10.18
N ALA A 369 -24.40 5.79 9.32
CA ALA A 369 -24.24 5.54 7.89
C ALA A 369 -23.17 6.49 7.31
N SER A 370 -22.72 6.26 6.08
CA SER A 370 -21.66 7.06 5.46
C SER A 370 -21.88 8.56 5.68
N PHE A 371 -20.86 9.26 6.19
CA PHE A 371 -20.97 10.69 6.50
C PHE A 371 -20.86 11.56 5.24
N ASP A 372 -20.13 11.07 4.26
CA ASP A 372 -19.96 11.71 2.96
C ASP A 372 -20.87 11.14 1.85
N GLY A 373 -21.62 10.08 2.17
CA GLY A 373 -22.56 9.44 1.25
C GLY A 373 -21.91 8.46 0.28
N LEU A 374 -20.60 8.22 0.38
CA LEU A 374 -19.87 7.34 -0.53
C LEU A 374 -19.58 5.99 0.11
N ALA A 375 -19.32 4.98 -0.71
CA ALA A 375 -18.95 3.63 -0.28
C ALA A 375 -17.96 3.01 -1.26
N TRP A 376 -17.03 2.20 -0.76
CA TRP A 376 -16.06 1.48 -1.57
C TRP A 376 -16.70 0.35 -2.37
N LYS A 377 -16.28 0.20 -3.62
CA LYS A 377 -16.63 -0.90 -4.50
C LYS A 377 -15.41 -1.72 -4.92
N LYS A 378 -14.28 -1.07 -5.20
CA LYS A 378 -13.06 -1.72 -5.70
C LYS A 378 -12.61 -2.84 -4.77
N GLY A 379 -12.48 -4.04 -5.33
CA GLY A 379 -12.02 -5.24 -4.64
C GLY A 379 -13.04 -5.89 -3.72
N ILE A 380 -14.29 -5.43 -3.70
CA ILE A 380 -15.35 -5.99 -2.86
C ILE A 380 -16.28 -6.84 -3.71
N ASP A 381 -16.45 -8.11 -3.34
CA ASP A 381 -17.33 -9.08 -3.97
C ASP A 381 -18.17 -9.85 -2.92
N GLU A 382 -19.02 -10.78 -3.36
CA GLU A 382 -19.91 -11.54 -2.48
C GLU A 382 -19.16 -12.42 -1.47
N THR A 383 -17.88 -12.74 -1.69
CA THR A 383 -17.08 -13.52 -0.73
C THR A 383 -16.84 -12.76 0.57
N TRP A 384 -16.95 -11.42 0.53
CA TRP A 384 -16.84 -10.57 1.72
C TRP A 384 -17.94 -10.82 2.75
N LEU A 385 -19.10 -11.36 2.30
CA LEU A 385 -20.24 -11.73 3.14
C LEU A 385 -20.13 -13.14 3.72
N GLN A 386 -19.12 -13.89 3.32
CA GLN A 386 -18.93 -15.30 3.69
C GLN A 386 -17.92 -15.44 4.85
N ASN A 387 -17.73 -16.65 5.33
CA ASN A 387 -16.71 -17.02 6.32
C ASN A 387 -16.70 -16.14 7.59
N GLY A 388 -17.86 -15.60 8.01
CA GLY A 388 -17.94 -14.70 9.17
C GLY A 388 -17.24 -13.36 8.93
N PHE A 389 -17.33 -12.83 7.70
CA PHE A 389 -16.67 -11.61 7.27
C PHE A 389 -15.13 -11.69 7.32
N LYS A 390 -14.59 -12.85 6.98
CA LYS A 390 -13.16 -13.05 6.74
C LYS A 390 -12.91 -13.12 5.25
N VAL A 391 -11.95 -12.37 4.74
CA VAL A 391 -11.70 -12.24 3.30
C VAL A 391 -10.27 -12.61 2.96
N GLY A 392 -10.11 -13.58 2.07
CA GLY A 392 -8.81 -14.03 1.58
C GLY A 392 -8.36 -13.30 0.30
N ALA A 393 -8.74 -12.04 0.09
CA ALA A 393 -8.23 -11.29 -1.05
C ALA A 393 -6.73 -11.07 -0.94
N ASP A 394 -5.98 -11.42 -2.00
CA ASP A 394 -4.54 -11.26 -2.03
C ASP A 394 -4.17 -9.76 -1.99
N ILE A 395 -3.04 -9.44 -1.37
CA ILE A 395 -2.50 -8.09 -1.41
C ILE A 395 -1.65 -7.96 -2.66
N ILE A 396 -2.13 -7.20 -3.63
CA ILE A 396 -1.37 -6.86 -4.84
C ILE A 396 -0.37 -5.77 -4.45
N TYR A 397 0.89 -6.18 -4.20
CA TYR A 397 1.92 -5.24 -3.73
C TYR A 397 2.52 -4.41 -4.87
N CYS A 398 2.68 -5.01 -6.06
CA CYS A 398 3.14 -4.32 -7.27
C CYS A 398 2.50 -4.94 -8.50
N ARG A 399 2.04 -4.12 -9.43
CA ARG A 399 1.41 -4.53 -10.67
C ARG A 399 1.89 -3.74 -11.90
N TYR A 400 1.66 -4.27 -13.07
CA TYR A 400 2.27 -3.77 -14.31
C TYR A 400 1.84 -2.34 -14.67
N ALA A 401 0.59 -1.95 -14.37
CA ALA A 401 0.16 -0.55 -14.58
C ALA A 401 1.01 0.45 -13.78
N GLU A 402 1.41 0.11 -12.57
CA GLU A 402 2.32 0.96 -11.79
C GLU A 402 3.66 1.16 -12.50
N ILE A 403 4.19 0.11 -13.13
CA ILE A 403 5.47 0.17 -13.85
C ILE A 403 5.37 1.06 -15.08
N LEU A 404 4.27 0.96 -15.84
CA LEU A 404 4.00 1.83 -16.99
C LEU A 404 3.95 3.30 -16.56
N LEU A 405 3.24 3.60 -15.47
CA LEU A 405 3.14 4.97 -14.95
C LEU A 405 4.45 5.45 -14.29
N THR A 406 5.21 4.56 -13.65
CA THR A 406 6.56 4.88 -13.12
C THR A 406 7.54 5.24 -14.24
N TYR A 407 7.54 4.47 -15.33
CA TYR A 407 8.35 4.77 -16.52
C TYR A 407 7.98 6.13 -17.10
N ALA A 408 6.68 6.37 -17.31
CA ALA A 408 6.19 7.62 -17.87
C ALA A 408 6.56 8.81 -16.98
N GLU A 409 6.34 8.71 -15.67
CA GLU A 409 6.65 9.78 -14.73
C GLU A 409 8.13 10.12 -14.71
N ALA A 410 8.98 9.11 -14.59
CA ALA A 410 10.43 9.33 -14.56
C ALA A 410 10.93 10.05 -15.83
N LYS A 411 10.45 9.66 -17.01
CA LYS A 411 10.79 10.34 -18.27
C LYS A 411 10.23 11.77 -18.35
N ILE A 412 9.01 11.98 -17.85
CA ILE A 412 8.43 13.33 -17.77
C ILE A 412 9.28 14.22 -16.87
N GLU A 413 9.70 13.73 -15.70
CA GLU A 413 10.51 14.52 -14.77
C GLU A 413 11.90 14.85 -15.31
N MET A 414 12.48 13.98 -16.14
CA MET A 414 13.72 14.26 -16.90
C MET A 414 13.51 15.15 -18.14
N ASN A 415 12.27 15.50 -18.46
CA ASN A 415 11.88 16.19 -19.72
C ASN A 415 12.27 15.40 -20.97
N GLU A 416 12.25 14.07 -20.90
CA GLU A 416 12.49 13.14 -22.01
C GLU A 416 11.18 12.60 -22.57
N ILE A 417 10.26 13.49 -22.92
CA ILE A 417 8.90 13.16 -23.33
C ILE A 417 8.90 12.76 -24.81
N ASP A 418 8.60 11.48 -25.06
CA ASP A 418 8.49 10.92 -26.41
C ASP A 418 7.23 10.02 -26.51
N GLN A 419 7.05 9.36 -27.67
CA GLN A 419 5.90 8.50 -27.90
C GLN A 419 5.81 7.34 -26.90
N SER A 420 6.93 6.85 -26.36
CA SER A 420 6.92 5.76 -25.38
C SER A 420 6.25 6.14 -24.06
N VAL A 421 6.36 7.41 -23.67
CA VAL A 421 5.64 7.97 -22.49
C VAL A 421 4.13 7.95 -22.73
N VAL A 422 3.72 8.47 -23.89
CA VAL A 422 2.31 8.52 -24.31
C VAL A 422 1.73 7.11 -24.43
N ASP A 423 2.48 6.18 -25.01
CA ASP A 423 2.08 4.77 -25.16
C ASP A 423 1.88 4.07 -23.82
N ALA A 424 2.74 4.34 -22.85
CA ALA A 424 2.62 3.78 -21.49
C ALA A 424 1.36 4.29 -20.80
N MET A 425 1.12 5.61 -20.82
CA MET A 425 -0.07 6.23 -20.22
C MET A 425 -1.35 5.78 -20.95
N ASN A 426 -1.36 5.76 -22.26
CA ASN A 426 -2.51 5.34 -23.07
C ASN A 426 -2.83 3.85 -22.90
N SER A 427 -1.84 2.99 -22.65
CA SER A 427 -2.10 1.57 -22.35
C SER A 427 -2.95 1.42 -21.09
N VAL A 428 -2.64 2.21 -20.03
CA VAL A 428 -3.40 2.19 -18.78
C VAL A 428 -4.82 2.75 -18.98
N ARG A 429 -4.92 3.91 -19.64
CA ARG A 429 -6.23 4.57 -19.84
C ARG A 429 -7.15 3.78 -20.76
N ALA A 430 -6.67 3.28 -21.90
CA ALA A 430 -7.45 2.47 -22.82
C ALA A 430 -8.03 1.21 -22.15
N ARG A 431 -7.22 0.53 -21.30
CA ARG A 431 -7.69 -0.60 -20.50
C ARG A 431 -8.85 -0.22 -19.59
N ALA A 432 -8.82 0.96 -18.96
CA ALA A 432 -9.91 1.45 -18.11
C ALA A 432 -11.22 1.64 -18.91
N TYR A 433 -11.11 2.02 -20.17
CA TYR A 433 -12.23 2.15 -21.11
C TYR A 433 -12.61 0.83 -21.83
N GLY A 434 -11.90 -0.27 -21.57
CA GLY A 434 -12.16 -1.56 -22.16
C GLY A 434 -11.89 -1.63 -23.67
N VAL A 435 -10.97 -0.80 -24.18
CA VAL A 435 -10.64 -0.69 -25.61
C VAL A 435 -9.15 -0.89 -25.85
N ASP A 436 -8.77 -1.20 -27.10
CA ASP A 436 -7.37 -1.24 -27.51
C ASP A 436 -6.81 0.18 -27.56
N LYS A 437 -5.54 0.35 -27.14
CA LYS A 437 -4.88 1.67 -27.10
C LYS A 437 -4.78 2.37 -28.45
N SER A 438 -4.87 1.63 -29.55
CA SER A 438 -4.89 2.21 -30.90
C SER A 438 -6.21 2.89 -31.26
N GLN A 439 -7.30 2.61 -30.51
CA GLN A 439 -8.63 3.17 -30.72
C GLN A 439 -8.75 4.55 -30.05
N THR A 440 -7.87 5.48 -30.39
CA THR A 440 -7.72 6.79 -29.72
C THR A 440 -8.98 7.68 -29.76
N ASP A 441 -9.91 7.41 -30.65
CA ASP A 441 -11.21 8.10 -30.70
C ASP A 441 -12.25 7.53 -29.71
N SER A 442 -11.95 6.38 -29.09
CA SER A 442 -12.87 5.68 -28.19
C SER A 442 -12.63 5.98 -26.70
N TYR A 443 -11.57 6.72 -26.39
CA TYR A 443 -11.23 7.16 -25.03
C TYR A 443 -10.46 8.49 -25.10
N PRO A 444 -10.37 9.28 -24.02
CA PRO A 444 -9.62 10.55 -24.01
C PRO A 444 -8.11 10.29 -24.01
N ALA A 445 -7.55 9.97 -25.18
CA ALA A 445 -6.17 9.60 -25.37
C ALA A 445 -5.21 10.76 -25.07
N PHE A 446 -4.08 10.46 -24.42
CA PHE A 446 -2.99 11.42 -24.25
C PHE A 446 -2.23 11.64 -25.54
N SER A 447 -1.68 12.84 -25.68
CA SER A 447 -0.74 13.24 -26.70
C SER A 447 0.44 13.96 -26.08
N ILE A 448 1.55 14.10 -26.81
CA ILE A 448 2.71 14.85 -26.32
C ILE A 448 2.33 16.31 -26.11
N LYS A 449 2.59 16.80 -24.89
CA LYS A 449 2.37 18.17 -24.44
C LYS A 449 3.62 18.73 -23.75
N SER A 450 3.51 19.91 -23.16
CA SER A 450 4.57 20.45 -22.30
C SER A 450 4.82 19.54 -21.09
N GLN A 451 6.04 19.60 -20.51
CA GLN A 451 6.38 18.85 -19.31
C GLN A 451 5.38 19.14 -18.16
N LYS A 452 4.97 20.40 -17.99
CA LYS A 452 3.98 20.80 -16.97
C LYS A 452 2.65 20.09 -17.18
N ASP A 453 2.16 20.08 -18.42
CA ASP A 453 0.86 19.48 -18.73
C ASP A 453 0.91 17.94 -18.64
N MET A 454 2.00 17.33 -19.14
CA MET A 454 2.19 15.88 -19.04
C MET A 454 2.33 15.43 -17.58
N ARG A 455 2.99 16.22 -16.72
CA ARG A 455 3.07 15.94 -15.27
C ARG A 455 1.70 16.01 -14.62
N TYR A 456 0.87 17.00 -14.96
CA TYR A 456 -0.51 17.09 -14.51
C TYR A 456 -1.32 15.87 -14.95
N ASP A 457 -1.30 15.56 -16.24
CA ASP A 457 -2.03 14.43 -16.83
C ASP A 457 -1.63 13.11 -16.16
N LEU A 458 -0.32 12.88 -15.96
CA LEU A 458 0.18 11.67 -15.30
C LEU A 458 -0.28 11.57 -13.85
N ARG A 459 -0.20 12.65 -13.07
CA ARG A 459 -0.58 12.63 -11.65
C ARG A 459 -2.06 12.34 -11.47
N VAL A 460 -2.90 12.90 -12.32
CA VAL A 460 -4.35 12.62 -12.35
C VAL A 460 -4.59 11.17 -12.76
N GLU A 461 -3.95 10.69 -13.83
CA GLU A 461 -4.06 9.30 -14.28
C GLU A 461 -3.66 8.31 -13.19
N ARG A 462 -2.51 8.56 -12.56
CA ARG A 462 -1.99 7.71 -11.48
C ARG A 462 -2.93 7.68 -10.28
N ARG A 463 -3.52 8.81 -9.88
CA ARG A 463 -4.49 8.87 -8.78
C ARG A 463 -5.73 8.02 -9.07
N MET A 464 -6.31 8.16 -10.28
CA MET A 464 -7.48 7.36 -10.69
C MET A 464 -7.18 5.87 -10.76
N GLU A 465 -6.02 5.52 -11.32
CA GLU A 465 -5.60 4.13 -11.52
C GLU A 465 -5.27 3.42 -10.20
N MET A 466 -4.53 4.09 -9.31
CA MET A 466 -4.01 3.51 -8.06
C MET A 466 -4.92 3.76 -6.84
N ALA A 467 -6.13 4.27 -7.02
CA ALA A 467 -7.07 4.49 -5.93
C ALA A 467 -7.29 3.19 -5.11
N LYS A 468 -7.26 3.29 -3.78
CA LYS A 468 -7.38 2.17 -2.83
C LYS A 468 -6.24 1.11 -2.93
N GLU A 469 -5.03 1.52 -3.35
CA GLU A 469 -3.86 0.62 -3.45
C GLU A 469 -2.65 1.10 -2.63
N HIS A 470 -2.85 1.86 -1.57
CA HIS A 470 -1.80 2.35 -0.65
C HIS A 470 -0.75 3.30 -1.27
N MET A 471 -1.00 3.81 -2.50
CA MET A 471 -0.02 4.65 -3.21
C MET A 471 -0.20 6.14 -2.92
N ARG A 472 -1.43 6.59 -2.67
CA ARG A 472 -1.77 8.03 -2.60
C ARG A 472 -0.98 8.79 -1.53
N TYR A 473 -0.83 8.23 -0.32
CA TYR A 473 -0.02 8.83 0.74
C TYR A 473 1.39 9.18 0.26
N THR A 474 2.09 8.19 -0.32
CA THR A 474 3.47 8.37 -0.79
C THR A 474 3.54 9.36 -1.95
N ASP A 475 2.56 9.33 -2.86
CA ASP A 475 2.46 10.26 -3.98
C ASP A 475 2.24 11.71 -3.49
N MET A 476 1.38 11.92 -2.48
CA MET A 476 1.17 13.24 -1.88
C MET A 476 2.46 13.81 -1.27
N ILE A 477 3.22 12.97 -0.54
CA ILE A 477 4.49 13.36 0.08
C ILE A 477 5.53 13.74 -0.97
N ARG A 478 5.80 12.85 -1.94
CA ARG A 478 6.86 13.05 -2.93
C ARG A 478 6.55 14.14 -3.96
N TRP A 479 5.28 14.40 -4.24
CA TRP A 479 4.82 15.48 -5.11
C TRP A 479 4.64 16.83 -4.41
N ARG A 480 4.88 16.92 -3.11
CA ARG A 480 4.62 18.10 -2.30
C ARG A 480 3.16 18.57 -2.35
N GLN A 481 2.23 17.63 -2.53
CA GLN A 481 0.79 17.89 -2.50
C GLN A 481 0.19 17.79 -1.11
N ALA A 482 0.84 17.08 -0.18
CA ALA A 482 0.35 16.91 1.19
C ALA A 482 0.20 18.27 1.93
N GLU A 483 1.13 19.20 1.74
CA GLU A 483 1.07 20.55 2.30
C GLU A 483 -0.17 21.34 1.85
N ILE A 484 -0.73 21.01 0.66
CA ILE A 484 -1.94 21.64 0.12
C ILE A 484 -3.17 20.87 0.61
N SER A 485 -3.25 19.55 0.33
CA SER A 485 -4.43 18.74 0.65
C SER A 485 -4.67 18.59 2.14
N ASN A 486 -3.60 18.43 2.95
CA ASN A 486 -3.71 18.33 4.42
C ASN A 486 -3.84 19.69 5.13
N SER A 487 -3.88 20.79 4.39
CA SER A 487 -4.30 22.10 4.92
C SER A 487 -5.76 22.41 4.60
N ARG A 488 -6.43 21.53 3.83
CA ARG A 488 -7.85 21.68 3.46
C ARG A 488 -8.75 20.91 4.44
N LYS A 489 -10.02 21.31 4.45
CA LYS A 489 -11.10 20.61 5.15
C LYS A 489 -11.53 19.37 4.37
N SER A 490 -12.04 18.35 5.06
CA SER A 490 -12.84 17.30 4.42
C SER A 490 -14.34 17.58 4.63
N TYR A 491 -15.14 17.12 3.69
CA TYR A 491 -16.55 17.45 3.63
C TYR A 491 -17.45 16.24 3.52
N GLY A 492 -18.71 16.42 3.91
CA GLY A 492 -19.73 15.39 3.78
C GLY A 492 -21.14 15.99 3.70
N MET A 493 -22.11 15.09 3.63
CA MET A 493 -23.52 15.44 3.58
C MET A 493 -23.95 16.23 4.81
N LEU A 494 -24.83 17.20 4.60
CA LEU A 494 -25.39 18.00 5.69
C LEU A 494 -26.10 17.10 6.71
N TYR A 495 -25.92 17.39 8.01
CA TYR A 495 -26.51 16.62 9.10
C TYR A 495 -27.03 17.59 10.20
N PRO A 496 -28.15 17.26 10.87
CA PRO A 496 -28.95 16.03 10.78
C PRO A 496 -29.70 15.87 9.44
N ALA A 497 -30.16 14.64 9.17
CA ALA A 497 -30.79 14.28 7.89
C ALA A 497 -31.95 15.21 7.49
N GLN A 498 -32.76 15.68 8.46
CA GLN A 498 -33.84 16.65 8.22
C GLN A 498 -33.30 17.96 7.62
N LEU A 499 -32.16 18.43 8.12
CA LEU A 499 -31.54 19.66 7.58
C LEU A 499 -31.06 19.47 6.14
N CYS A 500 -30.54 18.26 5.82
CA CYS A 500 -30.17 17.89 4.46
C CYS A 500 -31.40 17.85 3.54
N ILE A 501 -32.52 17.29 3.99
CA ILE A 501 -33.78 17.30 3.24
C ILE A 501 -34.24 18.73 2.96
N GLU A 502 -34.31 19.59 3.98
CA GLU A 502 -34.81 20.94 3.86
C GLU A 502 -33.96 21.86 2.97
N ASN A 503 -32.64 21.72 3.02
CA ASN A 503 -31.72 22.66 2.38
C ASN A 503 -31.05 22.12 1.11
N VAL A 504 -31.05 20.77 0.88
CA VAL A 504 -30.37 20.14 -0.25
C VAL A 504 -31.37 19.41 -1.14
N THR A 505 -31.94 18.29 -0.67
CA THR A 505 -32.73 17.43 -1.57
C THR A 505 -34.03 18.08 -2.01
N SER A 506 -34.78 18.73 -1.09
CA SER A 506 -36.03 19.46 -1.44
C SER A 506 -35.81 20.68 -2.34
N LYS A 507 -34.58 21.14 -2.50
CA LYS A 507 -34.18 22.24 -3.41
C LYS A 507 -33.65 21.72 -4.75
N GLY A 508 -33.52 20.43 -4.92
CA GLY A 508 -32.96 19.82 -6.11
C GLY A 508 -31.43 19.92 -6.20
N ASP A 509 -30.75 20.13 -5.09
CA ASP A 509 -29.28 20.34 -5.03
C ASP A 509 -28.51 19.08 -4.62
N TRP A 510 -29.17 17.93 -4.58
CA TRP A 510 -28.50 16.66 -4.35
C TRP A 510 -27.76 16.21 -5.63
N PHE A 511 -26.48 15.69 -5.68
CA PHE A 511 -25.63 15.38 -4.52
C PHE A 511 -24.77 16.60 -4.12
N TRP A 512 -24.27 17.36 -5.09
CA TRP A 512 -23.57 18.63 -4.92
C TRP A 512 -24.35 19.75 -5.61
N PRO A 513 -24.48 20.95 -4.99
CA PRO A 513 -25.20 22.07 -5.61
C PRO A 513 -24.46 22.64 -6.83
N CYS A 514 -23.17 22.37 -6.96
CA CYS A 514 -22.31 22.76 -8.09
C CYS A 514 -21.06 21.89 -8.13
N ALA A 515 -20.30 21.95 -9.23
CA ALA A 515 -19.01 21.28 -9.31
C ALA A 515 -18.00 21.90 -8.32
N PRO A 516 -17.21 21.08 -7.59
CA PRO A 516 -16.05 21.57 -6.86
C PRO A 516 -15.00 22.09 -7.86
N ARG A 517 -14.16 23.02 -7.44
CA ARG A 517 -13.06 23.53 -8.27
C ARG A 517 -11.89 22.53 -8.24
N ILE A 518 -11.17 22.43 -9.36
CA ILE A 518 -9.94 21.64 -9.43
C ILE A 518 -8.77 22.60 -9.67
N ASP A 519 -7.80 22.57 -8.77
CA ASP A 519 -6.63 23.43 -8.85
C ASP A 519 -5.60 22.96 -9.89
N GLU A 520 -4.51 23.71 -10.08
CA GLU A 520 -3.46 23.39 -11.04
C GLU A 520 -2.65 22.13 -10.70
N ASN A 521 -2.83 21.58 -9.49
CA ASN A 521 -2.21 20.31 -9.06
C ASN A 521 -3.17 19.12 -9.21
N GLY A 522 -4.40 19.34 -9.71
CA GLY A 522 -5.44 18.31 -9.78
C GLY A 522 -6.12 18.00 -8.44
N LEU A 523 -5.98 18.91 -7.45
CA LEU A 523 -6.57 18.75 -6.13
C LEU A 523 -7.91 19.50 -6.05
N PRO A 524 -8.98 18.85 -5.54
CA PRO A 524 -10.28 19.48 -5.38
C PRO A 524 -10.28 20.56 -4.28
N ASP A 525 -11.05 21.61 -4.51
CA ASP A 525 -11.39 22.65 -3.57
C ASP A 525 -12.91 22.79 -3.48
N PHE A 526 -13.46 22.49 -2.30
CA PHE A 526 -14.90 22.52 -2.02
C PHE A 526 -15.36 23.81 -1.36
N SER A 527 -14.53 24.84 -1.28
CA SER A 527 -14.88 26.13 -0.66
C SER A 527 -16.12 26.79 -1.30
N ASN A 528 -16.32 26.59 -2.60
CA ASN A 528 -17.50 27.07 -3.31
C ASN A 528 -18.78 26.32 -2.90
N ILE A 529 -18.71 25.03 -2.60
CA ILE A 529 -19.83 24.23 -2.07
C ILE A 529 -20.09 24.60 -0.61
N GLU A 530 -19.05 24.70 0.22
CA GLU A 530 -19.16 25.14 1.63
C GLU A 530 -19.86 26.49 1.73
N ALA A 531 -19.54 27.44 0.85
CA ALA A 531 -20.17 28.78 0.81
C ALA A 531 -21.68 28.74 0.56
N THR A 532 -22.22 27.66 0.00
CA THR A 532 -23.68 27.49 -0.18
C THR A 532 -24.40 27.04 1.09
N GLY A 533 -23.67 26.60 2.13
CA GLY A 533 -24.24 26.02 3.35
C GLY A 533 -24.91 24.64 3.15
N LYS A 534 -24.63 23.94 2.03
CA LYS A 534 -25.30 22.69 1.64
C LYS A 534 -24.44 21.42 1.90
N CYS A 535 -23.32 21.60 2.56
CA CYS A 535 -22.48 20.51 3.05
C CYS A 535 -22.05 20.79 4.49
N GLN A 536 -21.47 19.81 5.17
CA GLN A 536 -20.80 20.01 6.45
C GLN A 536 -19.32 19.72 6.35
N VAL A 537 -18.52 20.40 7.17
CA VAL A 537 -17.13 20.05 7.41
C VAL A 537 -17.11 18.82 8.31
N LEU A 538 -16.42 17.76 7.88
CA LEU A 538 -16.21 16.57 8.69
C LEU A 538 -14.96 16.71 9.54
N THR A 539 -13.83 17.10 8.90
CA THR A 539 -12.57 17.32 9.62
C THR A 539 -11.85 18.55 9.06
N GLN A 540 -11.07 19.20 9.90
CA GLN A 540 -10.06 20.18 9.50
C GLN A 540 -8.70 19.50 9.58
N ARG A 541 -8.13 19.17 8.43
CA ARG A 541 -6.79 18.60 8.34
C ARG A 541 -5.73 19.65 8.72
N VAL A 542 -4.61 19.19 9.23
CA VAL A 542 -3.49 20.04 9.68
C VAL A 542 -2.19 19.51 9.06
N TRP A 543 -1.45 20.40 8.42
CA TRP A 543 -0.14 20.08 7.89
C TRP A 543 0.97 20.67 8.77
N ASP A 544 2.05 19.90 8.93
CA ASP A 544 3.30 20.34 9.53
C ASP A 544 4.45 19.73 8.70
N ASP A 545 5.43 20.53 8.31
CA ASP A 545 6.52 20.10 7.42
C ASP A 545 7.37 18.95 7.96
N ARG A 546 7.39 18.72 9.29
CA ARG A 546 8.01 17.53 9.86
C ARG A 546 7.43 16.23 9.31
N GLN A 547 6.16 16.22 8.87
CA GLN A 547 5.45 15.05 8.37
C GLN A 547 5.95 14.53 7.01
N TYR A 548 6.90 15.23 6.37
CA TYR A 548 7.61 14.67 5.20
C TYR A 548 8.44 13.44 5.56
N LEU A 549 8.87 13.31 6.82
CA LEU A 549 9.47 12.10 7.36
C LEU A 549 8.72 11.66 8.62
N TRP A 550 8.77 10.38 8.91
CA TRP A 550 8.26 9.87 10.17
C TRP A 550 9.26 10.07 11.30
N PRO A 551 8.82 10.23 12.55
CA PRO A 551 9.70 10.28 13.70
C PRO A 551 10.39 8.93 13.90
N ILE A 552 11.67 8.96 14.29
CA ILE A 552 12.34 7.75 14.78
C ILE A 552 11.64 7.28 16.07
N PRO A 553 11.43 5.96 16.28
CA PRO A 553 10.84 5.48 17.51
C PRO A 553 11.51 6.04 18.75
N THR A 554 10.73 6.53 19.71
CA THR A 554 11.26 7.16 20.93
C THR A 554 12.17 6.21 21.72
N SER A 555 11.85 4.92 21.74
CA SER A 555 12.67 3.86 22.37
C SER A 555 14.09 3.85 21.81
N GLU A 556 14.24 3.95 20.48
CA GLU A 556 15.55 3.92 19.82
C GLU A 556 16.41 5.14 20.20
N VAL A 557 15.79 6.33 20.18
CA VAL A 557 16.48 7.59 20.56
C VAL A 557 16.91 7.57 22.04
N LEU A 558 16.12 6.96 22.93
CA LEU A 558 16.44 6.87 24.35
C LEU A 558 17.56 5.86 24.67
N ILE A 559 17.61 4.74 23.93
CA ILE A 559 18.57 3.66 24.20
C ILE A 559 19.93 3.96 23.54
N ASN A 560 19.91 4.56 22.34
CA ASN A 560 21.11 4.77 21.52
C ASN A 560 21.46 6.26 21.41
N LYS A 561 22.55 6.67 22.02
CA LYS A 561 23.03 8.08 22.04
C LYS A 561 23.40 8.64 20.67
N ASN A 562 23.67 7.76 19.68
CA ASN A 562 24.00 8.13 18.31
C ASN A 562 22.76 8.19 17.40
N MET A 563 21.59 7.86 17.96
CA MET A 563 20.31 7.93 17.25
C MET A 563 19.67 9.29 17.49
N HIS A 564 19.67 10.14 16.47
CA HIS A 564 19.03 11.45 16.52
C HIS A 564 17.65 11.42 15.91
N GLN A 565 16.73 12.19 16.46
CA GLN A 565 15.37 12.33 15.95
C GLN A 565 15.36 13.10 14.61
N ASN A 566 14.33 12.89 13.78
CA ASN A 566 14.05 13.74 12.63
C ASN A 566 13.60 15.14 13.08
N ASP A 567 13.90 16.15 12.29
CA ASP A 567 13.61 17.55 12.61
C ASP A 567 12.12 17.77 12.89
N GLY A 568 11.84 18.55 13.92
CA GLY A 568 10.47 18.90 14.33
C GLY A 568 9.75 17.90 15.25
N TYR A 569 10.39 16.76 15.59
CA TYR A 569 9.83 15.77 16.53
C TYR A 569 10.51 15.77 17.90
#